data_f8f4fa9424fc8bfaf90c4e0119a8246f
#
_entry.id   f8f4fa9424fc8bfaf90c4e0119a8246f
#
_cell.length_a   1.000
_cell.length_b   1.000
_cell.length_c   1.000
_cell.angle_alpha   90.00
_cell.angle_beta   90.00
_cell.angle_gamma   90.00
#
_symmetry.space_group_name_H-M   'P 1'
#
loop_
_entity.id
_entity.type
_entity.pdbx_description
1 polymer ?
#
loop_
_entity_poly.entity_id
_entity_poly.type
_entity_poly.pdbx_seq_one_letter_code
_entity_poly.pdbx_strand_id
1 'polypeptide(L)'
;VASTGMLGQIIPPSIALVLLGDVMSNAYQRAQNNMGVFSQETVSVGDLFVGAIVPGVMIVTGYLIYTVIINRKKEFMPIEEIEGEADILKTLLPPATLIFVVLGSIIAGIATPTEAAGVGAFGALIIAGLNGSANLELLRATSYKAATVTTMIFSILIGASIFSLIFRGVGGDLLVDQIFEMMPGGKYTALLFILLAIFLFGFILDFIEICYVIIPLVAPPLLMMGFDPVWLGILMAINLQTSFLTPPFGFSLFYLRGVADENIKTIDIYKGVIPFIIIQLLILLMVVLFPFMIL
;
A
#
# COMPACT_ATOMS: atom_id res chain seq x y z
N VAL A 1 -11.47 -8.15 -10.31
CA VAL A 1 -10.69 -8.95 -9.36
C VAL A 1 -9.33 -8.30 -9.12
N ALA A 2 -8.41 -8.14 -10.12
CA ALA A 2 -7.09 -7.55 -9.91
C ALA A 2 -7.16 -6.18 -9.24
N SER A 3 -7.95 -5.26 -9.80
CA SER A 3 -8.07 -3.88 -9.31
C SER A 3 -8.63 -3.81 -7.88
N THR A 4 -9.61 -4.65 -7.55
CA THR A 4 -10.18 -4.70 -6.19
C THR A 4 -9.25 -5.38 -5.19
N GLY A 5 -8.47 -6.38 -5.62
CA GLY A 5 -7.45 -7.00 -4.78
C GLY A 5 -6.35 -6.03 -4.35
N MET A 6 -6.00 -5.07 -5.21
CA MET A 6 -5.01 -4.04 -4.90
C MET A 6 -5.48 -3.00 -3.87
N LEU A 7 -6.78 -2.86 -3.64
CA LEU A 7 -7.30 -1.93 -2.62
C LEU A 7 -6.78 -2.22 -1.22
N GLY A 8 -6.45 -3.48 -0.92
CA GLY A 8 -5.84 -3.87 0.35
C GLY A 8 -4.47 -3.24 0.62
N GLN A 9 -3.85 -2.60 -0.35
CA GLN A 9 -2.59 -1.87 -0.14
C GLN A 9 -2.80 -0.46 0.42
N ILE A 10 -3.92 0.19 0.11
CA ILE A 10 -4.21 1.56 0.55
C ILE A 10 -5.29 1.62 1.64
N ILE A 11 -6.19 0.62 1.71
CA ILE A 11 -7.25 0.59 2.73
C ILE A 11 -6.68 0.03 4.04
N PRO A 12 -6.71 0.80 5.14
CA PRO A 12 -6.25 0.31 6.44
C PRO A 12 -7.16 -0.83 6.99
N PRO A 13 -6.61 -1.78 7.75
CA PRO A 13 -5.18 -1.97 8.06
C PRO A 13 -4.41 -2.59 6.89
N SER A 14 -3.32 -1.97 6.48
CA SER A 14 -2.51 -2.35 5.31
C SER A 14 -1.06 -2.60 5.70
N ILE A 15 -0.50 -3.75 5.31
CA ILE A 15 0.92 -4.05 5.50
C ILE A 15 1.77 -3.03 4.74
N ALA A 16 1.35 -2.62 3.55
CA ALA A 16 2.05 -1.64 2.75
C ALA A 16 2.19 -0.29 3.48
N LEU A 17 1.10 0.20 4.07
CA LEU A 17 1.12 1.44 4.85
C LEU A 17 1.91 1.31 6.16
N VAL A 18 1.94 0.13 6.79
CA VAL A 18 2.78 -0.13 7.97
C VAL A 18 4.26 0.01 7.62
N LEU A 19 4.71 -0.69 6.57
CA LEU A 19 6.10 -0.65 6.13
C LEU A 19 6.49 0.76 5.65
N LEU A 20 5.63 1.39 4.89
CA LEU A 20 5.84 2.75 4.40
C LEU A 20 5.90 3.77 5.56
N GLY A 21 5.04 3.61 6.58
CA GLY A 21 5.04 4.47 7.77
C GLY A 21 6.36 4.42 8.54
N ASP A 22 6.90 3.23 8.73
CA ASP A 22 8.19 3.04 9.37
C ASP A 22 9.33 3.71 8.56
N VAL A 23 9.36 3.49 7.25
CA VAL A 23 10.36 4.08 6.36
C VAL A 23 10.22 5.61 6.30
N MET A 24 9.01 6.14 6.21
CA MET A 24 8.75 7.59 6.17
C MET A 24 9.13 8.27 7.49
N SER A 25 8.86 7.62 8.64
CA SER A 25 9.30 8.11 9.95
C SER A 25 10.82 8.26 10.00
N ASN A 26 11.54 7.23 9.57
CA ASN A 26 13.01 7.26 9.51
C ASN A 26 13.54 8.31 8.52
N ALA A 27 12.90 8.45 7.35
CA ALA A 27 13.27 9.44 6.34
C ALA A 27 13.03 10.87 6.84
N TYR A 28 11.93 11.09 7.58
CA TYR A 28 11.60 12.40 8.15
C TYR A 28 12.58 12.80 9.24
N GLN A 29 12.94 11.87 10.13
CA GLN A 29 13.98 12.13 11.14
C GLN A 29 15.33 12.49 10.51
N ARG A 30 15.71 11.81 9.41
CA ARG A 30 16.91 12.16 8.66
C ARG A 30 16.84 13.56 8.06
N ALA A 31 15.72 13.90 7.44
CA ALA A 31 15.52 15.22 6.85
C ALA A 31 15.62 16.31 7.91
N GLN A 32 15.01 16.14 9.08
CA GLN A 32 15.09 17.06 10.20
C GLN A 32 16.52 17.19 10.75
N ASN A 33 17.26 16.07 10.88
CA ASN A 33 18.65 16.08 11.28
C ASN A 33 19.51 16.90 10.30
N ASN A 34 19.34 16.70 9.00
CA ASN A 34 20.07 17.42 7.95
C ASN A 34 19.74 18.92 7.95
N MET A 35 18.51 19.28 8.31
CA MET A 35 18.08 20.68 8.48
C MET A 35 18.48 21.29 9.81
N GLY A 36 19.10 20.54 10.73
CA GLY A 36 19.49 21.02 12.06
C GLY A 36 18.33 21.25 13.02
N VAL A 37 17.22 20.56 12.84
CA VAL A 37 16.05 20.64 13.73
C VAL A 37 16.30 19.77 14.98
N PHE A 38 16.36 20.41 16.15
CA PHE A 38 16.63 19.71 17.42
C PHE A 38 15.39 19.04 18.04
N SER A 39 14.21 19.63 17.84
CA SER A 39 12.94 19.05 18.30
C SER A 39 12.33 18.24 17.15
N GLN A 40 12.67 16.97 17.07
CA GLN A 40 12.20 16.12 15.98
C GLN A 40 10.76 15.71 16.18
N GLU A 41 9.98 15.94 15.14
CA GLU A 41 8.64 15.37 15.01
C GLU A 41 8.73 13.96 14.38
N THR A 42 7.86 13.09 14.80
CA THR A 42 7.77 11.72 14.26
C THR A 42 6.45 11.50 13.55
N VAL A 43 6.49 10.73 12.49
CA VAL A 43 5.29 10.26 11.81
C VAL A 43 5.03 8.84 12.25
N SER A 44 3.79 8.57 12.63
CA SER A 44 3.38 7.23 13.02
C SER A 44 2.71 6.49 11.86
N VAL A 45 2.65 5.17 11.96
CA VAL A 45 1.84 4.34 11.06
C VAL A 45 0.36 4.69 11.15
N GLY A 46 -0.10 5.11 12.35
CA GLY A 46 -1.47 5.58 12.57
C GLY A 46 -1.80 6.81 11.71
N ASP A 47 -0.86 7.76 11.60
CA ASP A 47 -1.06 8.96 10.77
C ASP A 47 -1.23 8.60 9.29
N LEU A 48 -0.45 7.63 8.78
CA LEU A 48 -0.63 7.14 7.42
C LEU A 48 -1.97 6.41 7.27
N PHE A 49 -2.42 5.67 8.27
CA PHE A 49 -3.73 5.02 8.22
C PHE A 49 -4.86 6.05 8.11
N VAL A 50 -4.81 7.10 8.93
CA VAL A 50 -5.80 8.20 8.88
C VAL A 50 -5.74 8.91 7.53
N GLY A 51 -4.53 9.28 7.08
CA GLY A 51 -4.33 9.95 5.79
C GLY A 51 -4.78 9.12 4.58
N ALA A 52 -4.74 7.79 4.68
CA ALA A 52 -5.17 6.88 3.61
C ALA A 52 -6.69 6.71 3.51
N ILE A 53 -7.48 7.07 4.54
CA ILE A 53 -8.93 6.82 4.57
C ILE A 53 -9.62 7.55 3.41
N VAL A 54 -9.39 8.84 3.25
CA VAL A 54 -10.07 9.65 2.23
C VAL A 54 -9.71 9.18 0.83
N PRO A 55 -8.44 9.08 0.43
CA PRO A 55 -8.06 8.56 -0.90
C PRO A 55 -8.56 7.12 -1.13
N GLY A 56 -8.47 6.26 -0.11
CA GLY A 56 -8.96 4.88 -0.19
C GLY A 56 -10.46 4.80 -0.48
N VAL A 57 -11.27 5.57 0.25
CA VAL A 57 -12.74 5.66 0.01
C VAL A 57 -13.03 6.24 -1.38
N MET A 58 -12.26 7.21 -1.84
CA MET A 58 -12.42 7.77 -3.19
C MET A 58 -12.14 6.74 -4.28
N ILE A 59 -11.08 5.93 -4.14
CA ILE A 59 -10.75 4.87 -5.10
C ILE A 59 -11.88 3.83 -5.12
N VAL A 60 -12.33 3.36 -3.96
CA VAL A 60 -13.47 2.41 -3.86
C VAL A 60 -14.71 2.96 -4.53
N THR A 61 -15.06 4.20 -4.21
CA THR A 61 -16.25 4.86 -4.77
C THR A 61 -16.13 5.02 -6.27
N GLY A 62 -14.96 5.43 -6.78
CA GLY A 62 -14.70 5.51 -8.22
C GLY A 62 -14.85 4.16 -8.92
N TYR A 63 -14.34 3.09 -8.33
CA TYR A 63 -14.48 1.73 -8.84
C TYR A 63 -15.93 1.26 -8.85
N LEU A 64 -16.69 1.53 -7.78
CA LEU A 64 -18.10 1.18 -7.68
C LEU A 64 -18.92 1.92 -8.75
N ILE A 65 -18.74 3.24 -8.86
CA ILE A 65 -19.44 4.07 -9.86
C ILE A 65 -19.15 3.54 -11.26
N TYR A 66 -17.89 3.31 -11.61
CA TYR A 66 -17.53 2.75 -12.92
C TYR A 66 -18.18 1.39 -13.16
N THR A 67 -18.11 0.49 -12.19
CA THR A 67 -18.68 -0.86 -12.30
C THR A 67 -20.18 -0.83 -12.47
N VAL A 68 -20.89 0.03 -11.73
CA VAL A 68 -22.35 0.21 -11.88
C VAL A 68 -22.71 0.76 -13.24
N ILE A 69 -21.97 1.77 -13.73
CA ILE A 69 -22.26 2.41 -15.03
C ILE A 69 -22.08 1.40 -16.17
N ILE A 70 -20.98 0.62 -16.18
CA ILE A 70 -20.69 -0.29 -17.30
C ILE A 70 -21.63 -1.50 -17.33
N ASN A 71 -22.10 -1.94 -16.15
CA ASN A 71 -22.99 -3.08 -16.06
C ASN A 71 -24.49 -2.72 -16.10
N ARG A 72 -24.83 -1.43 -16.14
CA ARG A 72 -26.23 -0.96 -16.09
C ARG A 72 -27.10 -1.50 -17.24
N LYS A 73 -26.52 -1.91 -18.36
CA LYS A 73 -27.21 -2.44 -19.54
C LYS A 73 -27.06 -3.95 -19.72
N LYS A 74 -26.30 -4.62 -18.85
CA LYS A 74 -26.17 -6.07 -18.92
C LYS A 74 -27.32 -6.68 -18.11
N GLU A 75 -28.05 -7.59 -18.72
CA GLU A 75 -28.94 -8.48 -17.99
C GLU A 75 -28.07 -9.25 -17.01
N PHE A 76 -28.39 -9.15 -15.73
CA PHE A 76 -27.76 -9.98 -14.72
C PHE A 76 -28.11 -11.42 -15.06
N MET A 77 -27.12 -12.27 -15.38
CA MET A 77 -27.35 -13.70 -15.36
C MET A 77 -27.95 -14.05 -13.99
N PRO A 78 -29.04 -14.84 -13.95
CA PRO A 78 -29.55 -15.29 -12.68
C PRO A 78 -28.40 -15.96 -11.94
N ILE A 79 -28.15 -15.53 -10.71
CA ILE A 79 -27.23 -16.19 -9.82
C ILE A 79 -27.81 -17.62 -9.70
N GLU A 80 -27.11 -18.62 -10.26
CA GLU A 80 -27.44 -20.01 -9.91
C GLU A 80 -27.51 -20.03 -8.40
N GLU A 81 -28.65 -20.45 -7.85
CA GLU A 81 -28.85 -20.57 -6.42
C GLU A 81 -27.71 -21.46 -5.90
N ILE A 82 -26.74 -20.82 -5.26
CA ILE A 82 -25.69 -21.56 -4.58
C ILE A 82 -26.42 -22.27 -3.45
N GLU A 83 -26.59 -23.57 -3.61
CA GLU A 83 -27.18 -24.44 -2.58
C GLU A 83 -26.41 -24.23 -1.27
N GLY A 84 -27.07 -23.60 -0.33
CA GLY A 84 -26.56 -23.12 0.96
C GLY A 84 -26.45 -21.61 0.94
N GLU A 85 -27.54 -20.94 1.30
CA GLU A 85 -27.51 -19.56 1.76
C GLU A 85 -26.62 -19.50 3.02
N ALA A 86 -25.29 -19.50 2.81
CA ALA A 86 -24.40 -19.07 3.87
C ALA A 86 -24.88 -17.66 4.19
N ASP A 87 -25.37 -17.48 5.41
CA ASP A 87 -25.82 -16.17 5.90
C ASP A 87 -24.63 -15.21 5.76
N ILE A 88 -24.58 -14.50 4.63
CA ILE A 88 -23.46 -13.63 4.24
C ILE A 88 -23.12 -12.70 5.40
N LEU A 89 -24.14 -12.26 6.12
CA LEU A 89 -23.97 -11.37 7.27
C LEU A 89 -23.23 -12.09 8.42
N LYS A 90 -23.58 -13.34 8.72
CA LYS A 90 -22.88 -14.12 9.75
C LYS A 90 -21.45 -14.44 9.41
N THR A 91 -21.15 -14.60 8.11
CA THR A 91 -19.80 -14.90 7.65
C THR A 91 -18.91 -13.65 7.61
N LEU A 92 -19.47 -12.49 7.21
CA LEU A 92 -18.69 -11.24 7.08
C LEU A 92 -18.58 -10.45 8.39
N LEU A 93 -19.57 -10.54 9.27
CA LEU A 93 -19.63 -9.70 10.49
C LEU A 93 -18.44 -9.95 11.43
N PRO A 94 -18.02 -11.18 11.75
CA PRO A 94 -16.91 -11.39 12.67
C PRO A 94 -15.58 -10.84 12.15
N PRO A 95 -15.11 -11.11 10.90
CA PRO A 95 -13.90 -10.50 10.37
C PRO A 95 -14.00 -8.98 10.25
N ALA A 96 -15.15 -8.44 9.82
CA ALA A 96 -15.34 -7.00 9.74
C ALA A 96 -15.24 -6.34 11.13
N THR A 97 -15.88 -6.91 12.15
CA THR A 97 -15.79 -6.42 13.53
C THR A 97 -14.34 -6.43 14.01
N LEU A 98 -13.59 -7.50 13.72
CA LEU A 98 -12.19 -7.59 14.09
C LEU A 98 -11.35 -6.49 13.42
N ILE A 99 -11.57 -6.22 12.13
CA ILE A 99 -10.92 -5.13 11.42
C ILE A 99 -11.23 -3.78 12.08
N PHE A 100 -12.49 -3.51 12.40
CA PHE A 100 -12.89 -2.26 13.06
C PHE A 100 -12.28 -2.11 14.46
N VAL A 101 -12.19 -3.19 15.23
CA VAL A 101 -11.55 -3.17 16.56
C VAL A 101 -10.05 -2.87 16.44
N VAL A 102 -9.36 -3.58 15.54
CA VAL A 102 -7.91 -3.39 15.32
C VAL A 102 -7.62 -1.97 14.82
N LEU A 103 -8.29 -1.55 13.76
CA LEU A 103 -8.08 -0.22 13.17
C LEU A 103 -8.49 0.89 14.14
N GLY A 104 -9.65 0.74 14.78
CA GLY A 104 -10.16 1.70 15.75
C GLY A 104 -9.23 1.88 16.95
N SER A 105 -8.61 0.81 17.44
CA SER A 105 -7.65 0.89 18.54
C SER A 105 -6.37 1.66 18.17
N ILE A 106 -5.92 1.54 16.93
CA ILE A 106 -4.75 2.29 16.41
C ILE A 106 -5.10 3.77 16.25
N ILE A 107 -6.23 4.08 15.59
CA ILE A 107 -6.66 5.46 15.33
C ILE A 107 -6.98 6.20 16.65
N ALA A 108 -7.55 5.51 17.62
CA ALA A 108 -7.82 6.07 18.94
C ALA A 108 -6.56 6.23 19.82
N GLY A 109 -5.40 5.77 19.36
CA GLY A 109 -4.14 5.81 20.12
C GLY A 109 -4.11 4.87 21.35
N ILE A 110 -5.04 3.89 21.42
CA ILE A 110 -5.14 2.93 22.52
C ILE A 110 -4.05 1.85 22.39
N ALA A 111 -3.75 1.46 21.15
CA ALA A 111 -2.77 0.42 20.85
C ALA A 111 -1.82 0.86 19.74
N THR A 112 -0.57 0.48 19.86
CA THR A 112 0.39 0.58 18.77
C THR A 112 0.01 -0.40 17.64
N PRO A 113 0.47 -0.19 16.39
CA PRO A 113 0.20 -1.13 15.29
C PRO A 113 0.64 -2.57 15.62
N THR A 114 1.73 -2.74 16.34
CA THR A 114 2.24 -4.07 16.76
C THR A 114 1.30 -4.74 17.77
N GLU A 115 0.83 -4.01 18.78
CA GLU A 115 -0.11 -4.52 19.78
C GLU A 115 -1.46 -4.85 19.14
N ALA A 116 -1.97 -3.97 18.27
CA ALA A 116 -3.20 -4.18 17.52
C ALA A 116 -3.11 -5.39 16.58
N ALA A 117 -1.97 -5.64 15.96
CA ALA A 117 -1.74 -6.85 15.17
C ALA A 117 -1.81 -8.12 16.03
N GLY A 118 -1.26 -8.08 17.27
CA GLY A 118 -1.39 -9.17 18.24
C GLY A 118 -2.85 -9.45 18.61
N VAL A 119 -3.63 -8.39 18.89
CA VAL A 119 -5.09 -8.49 19.15
C VAL A 119 -5.81 -9.07 17.92
N GLY A 120 -5.45 -8.62 16.72
CA GLY A 120 -5.99 -9.13 15.46
C GLY A 120 -5.73 -10.62 15.27
N ALA A 121 -4.49 -11.06 15.50
CA ALA A 121 -4.12 -12.48 15.41
C ALA A 121 -4.89 -13.33 16.43
N PHE A 122 -5.00 -12.87 17.68
CA PHE A 122 -5.76 -13.55 18.72
C PHE A 122 -7.27 -13.60 18.39
N GLY A 123 -7.83 -12.48 17.92
CA GLY A 123 -9.23 -12.44 17.49
C GLY A 123 -9.53 -13.38 16.32
N ALA A 124 -8.61 -13.48 15.34
CA ALA A 124 -8.75 -14.43 14.24
C ALA A 124 -8.74 -15.88 14.72
N LEU A 125 -7.91 -16.22 15.74
CA LEU A 125 -7.92 -17.54 16.36
C LEU A 125 -9.25 -17.83 17.07
N ILE A 126 -9.84 -16.84 17.77
CA ILE A 126 -11.15 -16.99 18.38
C ILE A 126 -12.22 -17.26 17.32
N ILE A 127 -12.24 -16.49 16.22
CA ILE A 127 -13.19 -16.68 15.13
C ILE A 127 -13.04 -18.09 14.52
N ALA A 128 -11.80 -18.53 14.28
CA ALA A 128 -11.53 -19.89 13.79
C ALA A 128 -12.02 -20.97 14.76
N GLY A 129 -11.84 -20.74 16.06
CA GLY A 129 -12.35 -21.65 17.12
C GLY A 129 -13.87 -21.74 17.14
N LEU A 130 -14.56 -20.59 17.07
CA LEU A 130 -16.02 -20.52 17.03
C LEU A 130 -16.60 -21.19 15.78
N ASN A 131 -15.90 -21.13 14.65
CA ASN A 131 -16.28 -21.79 13.40
C ASN A 131 -15.84 -23.27 13.33
N GLY A 132 -15.26 -23.83 14.40
CA GLY A 132 -14.81 -25.22 14.44
C GLY A 132 -13.63 -25.56 13.50
N SER A 133 -12.97 -24.54 12.93
CA SER A 133 -11.85 -24.71 12.00
C SER A 133 -10.47 -24.64 12.68
N ALA A 134 -10.42 -24.26 13.96
CA ALA A 134 -9.17 -24.18 14.71
C ALA A 134 -8.64 -25.58 15.03
N ASN A 135 -7.58 -25.98 14.37
CA ASN A 135 -6.86 -27.22 14.66
C ASN A 135 -5.34 -26.96 14.62
N LEU A 136 -4.58 -27.92 15.13
CA LEU A 136 -3.12 -27.80 15.22
C LEU A 136 -2.45 -27.69 13.85
N GLU A 137 -3.00 -28.33 12.85
CA GLU A 137 -2.50 -28.30 11.47
C GLU A 137 -2.64 -26.89 10.87
N LEU A 138 -3.82 -26.28 11.02
CA LEU A 138 -4.07 -24.89 10.59
C LEU A 138 -3.12 -23.93 11.31
N LEU A 139 -2.97 -24.08 12.64
CA LEU A 139 -2.08 -23.22 13.41
C LEU A 139 -0.63 -23.34 12.95
N ARG A 140 -0.16 -24.59 12.74
CA ARG A 140 1.19 -24.85 12.24
C ARG A 140 1.40 -24.28 10.84
N ALA A 141 0.46 -24.49 9.93
CA ALA A 141 0.53 -23.97 8.56
C ALA A 141 0.56 -22.44 8.52
N THR A 142 -0.30 -21.79 9.33
CA THR A 142 -0.34 -20.31 9.44
C THR A 142 0.96 -19.77 10.04
N SER A 143 1.47 -20.38 11.11
CA SER A 143 2.73 -19.97 11.73
C SER A 143 3.91 -20.15 10.78
N TYR A 144 3.96 -21.23 10.01
CA TYR A 144 5.00 -21.45 9.02
C TYR A 144 4.96 -20.38 7.90
N LYS A 145 3.76 -20.08 7.37
CA LYS A 145 3.59 -19.04 6.37
C LYS A 145 4.01 -17.65 6.91
N ALA A 146 3.59 -17.32 8.13
CA ALA A 146 3.98 -16.06 8.77
C ALA A 146 5.49 -15.98 8.94
N ALA A 147 6.15 -17.03 9.43
CA ALA A 147 7.59 -17.10 9.56
C ALA A 147 8.32 -16.94 8.21
N THR A 148 7.82 -17.58 7.15
CA THR A 148 8.38 -17.47 5.80
C THR A 148 8.34 -16.03 5.28
N VAL A 149 7.18 -15.38 5.38
CA VAL A 149 7.02 -13.97 4.94
C VAL A 149 7.90 -13.05 5.78
N THR A 150 7.93 -13.23 7.10
CA THR A 150 8.77 -12.44 8.00
C THR A 150 10.26 -12.59 7.66
N THR A 151 10.72 -13.82 7.42
CA THR A 151 12.12 -14.09 7.04
C THR A 151 12.47 -13.44 5.71
N MET A 152 11.55 -13.48 4.74
CA MET A 152 11.72 -12.80 3.45
C MET A 152 11.90 -11.29 3.64
N ILE A 153 11.03 -10.65 4.42
CA ILE A 153 11.10 -9.21 4.71
C ILE A 153 12.43 -8.87 5.39
N PHE A 154 12.85 -9.62 6.42
CA PHE A 154 14.14 -9.39 7.09
C PHE A 154 15.33 -9.58 6.15
N SER A 155 15.28 -10.54 5.23
CA SER A 155 16.35 -10.75 4.25
C SER A 155 16.48 -9.54 3.31
N ILE A 156 15.35 -8.99 2.85
CA ILE A 156 15.32 -7.77 2.02
C ILE A 156 15.86 -6.58 2.83
N LEU A 157 15.44 -6.43 4.09
CA LEU A 157 15.92 -5.36 4.98
C LEU A 157 17.44 -5.39 5.19
N ILE A 158 18.01 -6.57 5.40
CA ILE A 158 19.46 -6.72 5.55
C ILE A 158 20.16 -6.32 4.24
N GLY A 159 19.67 -6.82 3.09
CA GLY A 159 20.21 -6.46 1.78
C GLY A 159 20.12 -4.96 1.49
N ALA A 160 18.96 -4.35 1.76
CA ALA A 160 18.72 -2.92 1.62
C ALA A 160 19.63 -2.07 2.52
N SER A 161 19.88 -2.53 3.76
CA SER A 161 20.78 -1.86 4.71
C SER A 161 22.22 -1.89 4.22
N ILE A 162 22.69 -3.02 3.72
CA ILE A 162 24.03 -3.17 3.14
C ILE A 162 24.17 -2.27 1.88
N PHE A 163 23.18 -2.32 0.99
CA PHE A 163 23.16 -1.46 -0.20
C PHE A 163 23.21 0.02 0.19
N SER A 164 22.34 0.46 1.12
CA SER A 164 22.28 1.84 1.59
C SER A 164 23.59 2.31 2.24
N LEU A 165 24.28 1.41 2.98
CA LEU A 165 25.58 1.70 3.57
C LEU A 165 26.66 1.92 2.51
N ILE A 166 26.73 1.01 1.53
CA ILE A 166 27.70 1.09 0.42
C ILE A 166 27.40 2.34 -0.43
N PHE A 167 26.14 2.55 -0.80
CA PHE A 167 25.72 3.68 -1.61
C PHE A 167 26.12 5.02 -1.01
N ARG A 168 25.91 5.19 0.31
CA ARG A 168 26.38 6.36 1.04
C ARG A 168 27.90 6.43 1.15
N GLY A 169 28.54 5.30 1.37
CA GLY A 169 30.02 5.23 1.48
C GLY A 169 30.74 5.67 0.21
N VAL A 170 30.12 5.52 -0.97
CA VAL A 170 30.65 6.01 -2.24
C VAL A 170 30.12 7.39 -2.65
N GLY A 171 29.42 8.08 -1.77
CA GLY A 171 28.89 9.43 -2.01
C GLY A 171 27.59 9.47 -2.83
N GLY A 172 26.81 8.39 -2.82
CA GLY A 172 25.55 8.30 -3.56
C GLY A 172 24.51 9.31 -3.11
N ASP A 173 24.43 9.62 -1.81
CA ASP A 173 23.55 10.68 -1.28
C ASP A 173 23.89 12.04 -1.88
N LEU A 174 25.19 12.38 -1.98
CA LEU A 174 25.61 13.64 -2.60
C LEU A 174 25.19 13.71 -4.08
N LEU A 175 25.25 12.57 -4.79
CA LEU A 175 24.77 12.49 -6.17
C LEU A 175 23.25 12.70 -6.24
N VAL A 176 22.48 12.12 -5.34
CA VAL A 176 21.03 12.33 -5.26
C VAL A 176 20.72 13.80 -5.00
N ASP A 177 21.36 14.40 -3.99
CA ASP A 177 21.17 15.82 -3.66
C ASP A 177 21.50 16.73 -4.85
N GLN A 178 22.61 16.48 -5.56
CA GLN A 178 22.99 17.21 -6.78
C GLN A 178 21.92 17.09 -7.89
N ILE A 179 21.35 15.87 -8.08
CA ILE A 179 20.27 15.68 -9.04
C ILE A 179 19.07 16.55 -8.68
N PHE A 180 18.70 16.59 -7.40
CA PHE A 180 17.59 17.44 -6.93
C PHE A 180 17.87 18.93 -7.11
N GLU A 181 19.08 19.39 -6.82
CA GLU A 181 19.49 20.79 -7.02
C GLU A 181 19.50 21.21 -8.49
N MET A 182 19.88 20.30 -9.40
CA MET A 182 19.90 20.53 -10.84
C MET A 182 18.52 20.52 -11.49
N MET A 183 17.48 20.03 -10.80
CA MET A 183 16.14 19.92 -11.38
C MET A 183 15.51 21.29 -11.62
N PRO A 184 15.21 21.67 -12.88
CA PRO A 184 14.50 22.90 -13.16
C PRO A 184 13.03 22.79 -12.71
N GLY A 185 12.44 23.90 -12.24
CA GLY A 185 11.01 23.96 -11.95
C GLY A 185 10.60 23.77 -10.48
N GLY A 186 11.56 23.64 -9.56
CA GLY A 186 11.32 23.64 -8.12
C GLY A 186 10.75 22.33 -7.58
N LYS A 187 10.20 22.40 -6.35
CA LYS A 187 9.83 21.20 -5.57
C LYS A 187 8.80 20.28 -6.24
N TYR A 188 7.82 20.84 -6.97
CA TYR A 188 6.79 20.02 -7.63
C TYR A 188 7.31 19.25 -8.85
N THR A 189 8.31 19.80 -9.54
CA THR A 189 8.98 19.07 -10.64
C THR A 189 9.81 17.92 -10.09
N ALA A 190 10.52 18.14 -8.99
CA ALA A 190 11.23 17.09 -8.28
C ALA A 190 10.28 15.97 -7.81
N LEU A 191 9.14 16.33 -7.22
CA LEU A 191 8.10 15.39 -6.82
C LEU A 191 7.61 14.55 -8.01
N LEU A 192 7.25 15.20 -9.11
CA LEU A 192 6.76 14.51 -10.31
C LEU A 192 7.80 13.55 -10.88
N PHE A 193 9.08 13.98 -10.94
CA PHE A 193 10.18 13.13 -11.39
C PHE A 193 10.34 11.89 -10.51
N ILE A 194 10.29 12.04 -9.20
CA ILE A 194 10.43 10.93 -8.26
C ILE A 194 9.20 10.01 -8.32
N LEU A 195 8.00 10.55 -8.38
CA LEU A 195 6.80 9.72 -8.55
C LEU A 195 6.85 8.91 -9.85
N LEU A 196 7.33 9.53 -10.94
CA LEU A 196 7.53 8.82 -12.21
C LEU A 196 8.62 7.73 -12.09
N ALA A 197 9.72 8.02 -11.42
CA ALA A 197 10.79 7.03 -11.20
C ALA A 197 10.28 5.85 -10.36
N ILE A 198 9.59 6.11 -9.24
CA ILE A 198 8.99 5.07 -8.40
C ILE A 198 7.95 4.26 -9.20
N PHE A 199 7.14 4.93 -10.03
CA PHE A 199 6.18 4.27 -10.91
C PHE A 199 6.86 3.29 -11.87
N LEU A 200 7.98 3.69 -12.49
CA LEU A 200 8.74 2.84 -13.39
C LEU A 200 9.45 1.69 -12.65
N PHE A 201 10.01 1.95 -11.47
CA PHE A 201 10.58 0.90 -10.63
C PHE A 201 9.55 -0.13 -10.20
N GLY A 202 8.30 0.27 -9.95
CA GLY A 202 7.21 -0.65 -9.61
C GLY A 202 6.83 -1.65 -10.71
N PHE A 203 7.38 -1.52 -11.92
CA PHE A 203 7.28 -2.57 -12.95
C PHE A 203 8.26 -3.73 -12.74
N ILE A 204 9.33 -3.51 -11.98
CA ILE A 204 10.45 -4.45 -11.85
C ILE A 204 10.62 -4.91 -10.41
N LEU A 205 10.47 -3.98 -9.46
CA LEU A 205 10.67 -4.18 -8.04
C LEU A 205 9.34 -4.38 -7.31
N ASP A 206 9.35 -5.24 -6.30
CA ASP A 206 8.21 -5.39 -5.40
C ASP A 206 8.06 -4.19 -4.47
N PHE A 207 6.88 -4.07 -3.85
CA PHE A 207 6.56 -2.99 -2.91
C PHE A 207 7.58 -2.88 -1.77
N ILE A 208 7.97 -4.03 -1.18
CA ILE A 208 8.89 -4.10 -0.05
C ILE A 208 10.29 -3.57 -0.46
N GLU A 209 10.76 -3.96 -1.64
CA GLU A 209 12.05 -3.51 -2.18
C GLU A 209 12.06 -1.99 -2.41
N ILE A 210 11.00 -1.45 -3.00
CA ILE A 210 10.90 0.00 -3.22
C ILE A 210 10.85 0.74 -1.88
N CYS A 211 10.06 0.25 -0.92
CA CYS A 211 9.97 0.86 0.41
C CYS A 211 11.31 0.92 1.13
N TYR A 212 12.11 -0.15 1.08
CA TYR A 212 13.33 -0.21 1.87
C TYR A 212 14.61 0.20 1.11
N VAL A 213 14.58 0.26 -0.22
CA VAL A 213 15.75 0.66 -1.03
C VAL A 213 15.55 2.06 -1.61
N ILE A 214 14.45 2.30 -2.32
CA ILE A 214 14.29 3.54 -3.09
C ILE A 214 13.80 4.69 -2.21
N ILE A 215 12.73 4.47 -1.43
CA ILE A 215 12.14 5.55 -0.61
C ILE A 215 13.12 6.16 0.38
N PRO A 216 13.98 5.41 1.11
CA PRO A 216 14.98 6.00 2.01
C PRO A 216 16.01 6.90 1.33
N LEU A 217 16.18 6.79 0.01
CA LEU A 217 17.09 7.62 -0.78
C LEU A 217 16.42 8.90 -1.27
N VAL A 218 15.15 8.83 -1.66
CA VAL A 218 14.46 9.94 -2.34
C VAL A 218 13.53 10.74 -1.42
N ALA A 219 13.02 10.14 -0.32
CA ALA A 219 12.12 10.83 0.59
C ALA A 219 12.81 11.95 1.39
N PRO A 220 14.02 11.78 1.98
CA PRO A 220 14.64 12.84 2.75
C PRO A 220 14.83 14.14 1.97
N PRO A 221 15.38 14.19 0.74
CA PRO A 221 15.46 15.40 -0.05
C PRO A 221 14.10 16.06 -0.32
N LEU A 222 13.06 15.29 -0.63
CA LEU A 222 11.70 15.82 -0.82
C LEU A 222 11.15 16.44 0.47
N LEU A 223 11.35 15.80 1.61
CA LEU A 223 10.94 16.31 2.92
C LEU A 223 11.68 17.60 3.29
N MET A 224 12.99 17.70 2.95
CA MET A 224 13.77 18.94 3.11
C MET A 224 13.25 20.07 2.23
N MET A 225 12.57 19.77 1.11
CA MET A 225 11.88 20.76 0.27
C MET A 225 10.55 21.26 0.88
N GLY A 226 10.18 20.76 2.06
CA GLY A 226 8.99 21.18 2.81
C GLY A 226 7.70 20.50 2.36
N PHE A 227 7.76 19.26 1.92
CA PHE A 227 6.57 18.42 1.80
C PHE A 227 6.21 17.78 3.13
N ASP A 228 4.91 17.66 3.39
CA ASP A 228 4.41 16.93 4.55
C ASP A 228 4.70 15.44 4.41
N PRO A 229 5.22 14.76 5.46
CA PRO A 229 5.62 13.37 5.39
C PRO A 229 4.45 12.40 5.23
N VAL A 230 3.27 12.68 5.82
CA VAL A 230 2.09 11.83 5.69
C VAL A 230 1.55 11.94 4.26
N TRP A 231 1.40 13.16 3.76
CA TRP A 231 0.95 13.42 2.40
C TRP A 231 1.88 12.78 1.37
N LEU A 232 3.19 12.93 1.52
CA LEU A 232 4.18 12.31 0.62
C LEU A 232 4.10 10.78 0.66
N GLY A 233 3.96 10.20 1.85
CA GLY A 233 3.78 8.76 2.01
C GLY A 233 2.54 8.24 1.31
N ILE A 234 1.41 8.92 1.46
CA ILE A 234 0.15 8.52 0.79
C ILE A 234 0.26 8.64 -0.74
N LEU A 235 0.91 9.71 -1.24
CA LEU A 235 1.18 9.83 -2.68
C LEU A 235 2.01 8.66 -3.21
N MET A 236 3.08 8.29 -2.50
CA MET A 236 3.92 7.15 -2.87
C MET A 236 3.13 5.84 -2.84
N ALA A 237 2.25 5.64 -1.84
CA ALA A 237 1.41 4.45 -1.74
C ALA A 237 0.44 4.32 -2.92
N ILE A 238 -0.28 5.39 -3.27
CA ILE A 238 -1.22 5.40 -4.42
C ILE A 238 -0.45 5.19 -5.73
N ASN A 239 0.70 5.83 -5.88
CA ASN A 239 1.54 5.72 -7.06
C ASN A 239 2.03 4.28 -7.28
N LEU A 240 2.52 3.62 -6.24
CA LEU A 240 2.96 2.22 -6.28
C LEU A 240 1.80 1.27 -6.59
N GLN A 241 0.66 1.46 -5.92
CA GLN A 241 -0.55 0.68 -6.21
C GLN A 241 -0.95 0.80 -7.68
N THR A 242 -0.86 2.00 -8.26
CA THR A 242 -1.17 2.26 -9.66
C THR A 242 -0.18 1.57 -10.58
N SER A 243 1.11 1.62 -10.27
CA SER A 243 2.17 0.95 -11.03
C SER A 243 1.93 -0.57 -11.09
N PHE A 244 1.62 -1.19 -9.96
CA PHE A 244 1.38 -2.65 -9.89
C PHE A 244 0.13 -3.10 -10.64
N LEU A 245 -0.77 -2.20 -10.98
CA LEU A 245 -1.95 -2.47 -11.82
C LEU A 245 -1.70 -2.17 -13.30
N THR A 246 -0.59 -1.49 -13.64
CA THR A 246 -0.37 -0.95 -14.98
C THR A 246 0.33 -1.97 -15.90
N PRO A 247 -0.25 -2.28 -17.09
CA PRO A 247 0.42 -3.11 -18.10
C PRO A 247 1.73 -2.47 -18.57
N PRO A 248 2.69 -3.28 -19.06
CA PRO A 248 2.63 -4.73 -19.26
C PRO A 248 3.11 -5.56 -18.07
N PHE A 249 3.75 -4.97 -17.06
CA PHE A 249 4.47 -5.66 -15.99
C PHE A 249 3.77 -5.64 -14.63
N GLY A 250 2.58 -5.05 -14.53
CA GLY A 250 1.87 -4.94 -13.25
C GLY A 250 1.75 -6.29 -12.52
N PHE A 251 2.33 -6.39 -11.33
CA PHE A 251 2.36 -7.64 -10.53
C PHE A 251 0.98 -8.24 -10.33
N SER A 252 -0.05 -7.42 -10.07
CA SER A 252 -1.42 -7.91 -9.88
C SER A 252 -2.00 -8.56 -11.14
N LEU A 253 -1.60 -8.10 -12.31
CA LEU A 253 -2.04 -8.66 -13.59
C LEU A 253 -1.33 -9.99 -13.86
N PHE A 254 -0.07 -10.09 -13.47
CA PHE A 254 0.70 -11.31 -13.60
C PHE A 254 0.10 -12.42 -12.72
N TYR A 255 -0.21 -12.12 -11.46
CA TYR A 255 -0.90 -13.07 -10.56
C TYR A 255 -2.28 -13.46 -11.09
N LEU A 256 -3.07 -12.47 -11.55
CA LEU A 256 -4.38 -12.76 -12.13
C LEU A 256 -4.25 -13.68 -13.34
N ARG A 257 -3.26 -13.46 -14.22
CA ARG A 257 -3.02 -14.30 -15.39
C ARG A 257 -2.70 -15.76 -15.00
N GLY A 258 -1.96 -15.95 -13.89
CA GLY A 258 -1.58 -17.28 -13.39
C GLY A 258 -2.75 -18.13 -12.90
N VAL A 259 -3.88 -17.49 -12.53
CA VAL A 259 -5.08 -18.19 -12.01
C VAL A 259 -6.32 -18.03 -12.92
N ALA A 260 -6.23 -17.22 -13.96
CA ALA A 260 -7.32 -17.00 -14.91
C ALA A 260 -7.48 -18.19 -15.85
N ASP A 261 -8.73 -18.43 -16.29
CA ASP A 261 -9.05 -19.44 -17.29
C ASP A 261 -8.21 -19.23 -18.57
N GLU A 262 -7.79 -20.32 -19.22
CA GLU A 262 -6.97 -20.31 -20.43
C GLU A 262 -7.64 -19.59 -21.60
N ASN A 263 -8.98 -19.57 -21.65
CA ASN A 263 -9.77 -18.87 -22.65
C ASN A 263 -9.71 -17.34 -22.53
N ILE A 264 -9.30 -16.79 -21.37
CA ILE A 264 -9.18 -15.36 -21.16
C ILE A 264 -7.82 -14.89 -21.71
N LYS A 265 -7.85 -14.05 -22.74
CA LYS A 265 -6.62 -13.50 -23.34
C LYS A 265 -6.02 -12.42 -22.44
N THR A 266 -4.69 -12.35 -22.35
CA THR A 266 -3.97 -11.33 -21.60
C THR A 266 -4.38 -9.90 -22.00
N ILE A 267 -4.64 -9.69 -23.27
CA ILE A 267 -5.07 -8.37 -23.78
C ILE A 267 -6.43 -7.95 -23.21
N ASP A 268 -7.32 -8.89 -22.92
CA ASP A 268 -8.64 -8.58 -22.35
C ASP A 268 -8.50 -8.18 -20.88
N ILE A 269 -7.58 -8.82 -20.14
CA ILE A 269 -7.20 -8.41 -18.79
C ILE A 269 -6.66 -6.97 -18.82
N TYR A 270 -5.72 -6.67 -19.75
CA TYR A 270 -5.12 -5.33 -19.87
C TYR A 270 -6.16 -4.27 -20.19
N LYS A 271 -7.05 -4.53 -21.16
CA LYS A 271 -8.15 -3.59 -21.48
C LYS A 271 -9.11 -3.40 -20.30
N GLY A 272 -9.35 -4.46 -19.54
CA GLY A 272 -10.27 -4.42 -18.40
C GLY A 272 -9.76 -3.58 -17.25
N VAL A 273 -8.44 -3.44 -17.06
CA VAL A 273 -7.86 -2.67 -15.93
C VAL A 273 -7.64 -1.20 -16.25
N ILE A 274 -7.56 -0.79 -17.54
CA ILE A 274 -7.30 0.61 -17.94
C ILE A 274 -8.22 1.62 -17.23
N PRO A 275 -9.55 1.44 -17.17
CA PRO A 275 -10.40 2.40 -16.49
C PRO A 275 -10.10 2.57 -15.00
N PHE A 276 -9.70 1.49 -14.33
CA PHE A 276 -9.32 1.50 -12.92
C PHE A 276 -8.00 2.24 -12.69
N ILE A 277 -7.03 2.08 -13.60
CA ILE A 277 -5.77 2.84 -13.61
C ILE A 277 -6.06 4.33 -13.77
N ILE A 278 -6.94 4.70 -14.71
CA ILE A 278 -7.32 6.10 -14.93
C ILE A 278 -7.95 6.70 -13.66
N ILE A 279 -8.83 5.96 -12.97
CA ILE A 279 -9.43 6.40 -11.71
C ILE A 279 -8.35 6.65 -10.65
N GLN A 280 -7.38 5.74 -10.49
CA GLN A 280 -6.28 5.91 -9.54
C GLN A 280 -5.41 7.12 -9.88
N LEU A 281 -5.04 7.30 -11.15
CA LEU A 281 -4.26 8.46 -11.60
C LEU A 281 -5.00 9.78 -11.38
N LEU A 282 -6.32 9.81 -11.60
CA LEU A 282 -7.12 11.00 -11.31
C LEU A 282 -7.15 11.30 -9.81
N ILE A 283 -7.26 10.29 -8.96
CA ILE A 283 -7.24 10.46 -7.51
C ILE A 283 -5.85 10.88 -7.04
N LEU A 284 -4.78 10.28 -7.59
CA LEU A 284 -3.41 10.73 -7.33
C LEU A 284 -3.23 12.21 -7.67
N LEU A 285 -3.71 12.62 -8.82
CA LEU A 285 -3.70 14.03 -9.24
C LEU A 285 -4.52 14.92 -8.28
N MET A 286 -5.70 14.47 -7.85
CA MET A 286 -6.52 15.21 -6.89
C MET A 286 -5.79 15.38 -5.55
N VAL A 287 -5.14 14.36 -5.04
CA VAL A 287 -4.35 14.43 -3.80
C VAL A 287 -3.15 15.38 -3.95
N VAL A 288 -2.52 15.44 -5.13
CA VAL A 288 -1.45 16.42 -5.42
C VAL A 288 -2.00 17.84 -5.41
N LEU A 289 -3.15 18.07 -6.04
CA LEU A 289 -3.75 19.41 -6.15
C LEU A 289 -4.43 19.89 -4.87
N PHE A 290 -4.92 18.98 -4.05
CA PHE A 290 -5.68 19.25 -2.83
C PHE A 290 -5.07 18.52 -1.61
N PRO A 291 -3.92 18.96 -1.08
CA PRO A 291 -3.24 18.31 0.05
C PRO A 291 -4.11 18.21 1.30
N PHE A 292 -5.04 19.14 1.51
CA PHE A 292 -5.96 19.15 2.65
C PHE A 292 -6.88 17.91 2.74
N MET A 293 -6.90 17.09 1.70
CA MET A 293 -7.65 15.82 1.73
C MET A 293 -7.00 14.76 2.62
N ILE A 294 -5.73 14.95 2.98
CA ILE A 294 -4.94 14.05 3.81
C ILE A 294 -4.57 14.70 5.14
N LEU A 295 -4.34 16.00 5.14
CA LEU A 295 -3.87 16.79 6.27
C LEU A 295 -5.00 17.30 7.17
#